data_4656c004618e43fa3051cfc8b6cc5a81
#
_entry.id   4656c004618e43fa3051cfc8b6cc5a81
#
_cell.length_a   1.000
_cell.length_b   1.000
_cell.length_c   1.000
_cell.angle_alpha   90.00
_cell.angle_beta   90.00
_cell.angle_gamma   90.00
#
_symmetry.space_group_name_H-M   'P 1'
#
loop_
_entity.id
_entity.type
_entity.pdbx_description
1 polymer ?
#
loop_
_entity_poly.entity_id
_entity_poly.type
_entity_poly.pdbx_seq_one_letter_code
_entity_poly.pdbx_strand_id
1 'polypeptide(L)'
;MTQFPHDQFAKNLLESLLAPGGQVTTALTIDSEVREIDVYFNPTNDPNRISDLGLLARCAAQPAVFEPFRNPVSTAEIRSCMSKLYDLHRETVRQAKKDGRKITDAELPILWILTPTLAAPTL
;
A
#
# COMPACT_ATOMS: atom_id res chain seq x y z
N MET A 1 10.05 -19.34 -15.83
CA MET A 1 10.41 -18.11 -15.14
C MET A 1 9.18 -17.34 -14.73
N THR A 2 9.11 -16.98 -13.50
CA THR A 2 7.96 -16.27 -12.97
C THR A 2 8.08 -14.78 -13.28
N GLN A 3 7.04 -14.23 -13.87
CA GLN A 3 6.95 -12.79 -14.04
C GLN A 3 6.08 -12.22 -12.96
N PHE A 4 6.61 -11.27 -12.24
CA PHE A 4 5.86 -10.59 -11.19
C PHE A 4 5.35 -9.27 -11.75
N PRO A 5 4.04 -8.98 -11.66
CA PRO A 5 3.50 -7.70 -12.10
C PRO A 5 4.02 -6.53 -11.27
N HIS A 6 4.45 -6.80 -10.06
CA HIS A 6 4.91 -5.78 -9.13
C HIS A 6 6.41 -5.58 -9.23
N ASP A 7 6.84 -4.37 -8.94
CA ASP A 7 8.24 -4.00 -9.01
C ASP A 7 8.93 -4.31 -7.68
N GLN A 8 9.75 -5.36 -7.64
CA GLN A 8 10.44 -5.76 -6.43
C GLN A 8 11.42 -4.70 -5.94
N PHE A 9 12.10 -4.03 -6.89
CA PHE A 9 13.02 -2.96 -6.53
C PHE A 9 12.27 -1.80 -5.87
N ALA A 10 11.17 -1.37 -6.47
CA ALA A 10 10.36 -0.30 -5.90
C ALA A 10 9.80 -0.66 -4.54
N LYS A 11 9.41 -1.92 -4.37
CA LYS A 11 8.91 -2.43 -3.10
C LYS A 11 9.97 -2.31 -2.01
N ASN A 12 11.20 -2.74 -2.31
CA ASN A 12 12.31 -2.65 -1.37
C ASN A 12 12.67 -1.20 -1.08
N LEU A 13 12.63 -0.35 -2.09
CA LEU A 13 12.93 1.07 -1.93
C LEU A 13 11.90 1.74 -1.04
N LEU A 14 10.61 1.45 -1.24
CA LEU A 14 9.55 1.99 -0.41
C LEU A 14 9.77 1.60 1.06
N GLU A 15 10.12 0.35 1.29
CA GLU A 15 10.38 -0.12 2.66
C GLU A 15 11.48 0.71 3.32
N SER A 16 12.58 0.92 2.61
CA SER A 16 13.70 1.68 3.14
C SER A 16 13.33 3.14 3.40
N LEU A 17 12.60 3.76 2.48
CA LEU A 17 12.25 5.17 2.58
C LEU A 17 11.23 5.43 3.68
N LEU A 18 10.28 4.53 3.87
CA LEU A 18 9.18 4.74 4.80
C LEU A 18 9.49 4.28 6.23
N ALA A 19 10.49 3.40 6.39
CA ALA A 19 10.79 2.83 7.71
C ALA A 19 10.99 3.87 8.81
N PRO A 20 11.67 5.01 8.57
CA PRO A 20 11.82 6.01 9.65
C PRO A 20 10.49 6.61 10.11
N GLY A 21 9.45 6.59 9.28
CA GLY A 21 8.15 7.21 9.59
C GLY A 21 7.17 6.30 10.31
N GLY A 22 7.45 5.00 10.38
CA GLY A 22 6.51 4.11 11.01
C GLY A 22 6.80 2.66 10.75
N GLN A 23 5.76 1.85 10.80
CA GLN A 23 5.85 0.40 10.62
C GLN A 23 5.55 0.05 9.16
N VAL A 24 6.48 -0.65 8.53
CA VAL A 24 6.31 -1.11 7.15
C VAL A 24 6.20 -2.63 7.15
N THR A 25 5.16 -3.14 6.54
CA THR A 25 4.98 -4.59 6.36
C THR A 25 4.97 -4.87 4.87
N THR A 26 5.85 -5.75 4.42
CA THR A 26 5.89 -6.18 3.02
C THR A 26 5.27 -7.56 2.88
N ALA A 27 4.66 -7.81 1.72
CA ALA A 27 4.04 -9.09 1.42
C ALA A 27 3.03 -9.51 2.50
N LEU A 28 2.17 -8.57 2.89
CA LEU A 28 1.14 -8.82 3.90
C LEU A 28 0.07 -9.76 3.33
N THR A 29 -0.08 -10.92 3.95
CA THR A 29 -1.11 -11.88 3.56
C THR A 29 -2.45 -11.47 4.12
N ILE A 30 -3.47 -11.45 3.26
CA ILE A 30 -4.82 -11.11 3.66
C ILE A 30 -5.67 -12.37 3.68
N ASP A 31 -6.27 -12.64 4.85
CA ASP A 31 -7.27 -13.67 4.98
C ASP A 31 -6.74 -15.07 4.64
N SER A 32 -7.67 -16.03 4.51
CA SER A 32 -7.34 -17.41 4.17
C SER A 32 -7.00 -17.58 2.69
N GLU A 33 -7.29 -16.61 1.85
CA GLU A 33 -6.92 -16.65 0.46
C GLU A 33 -5.48 -16.19 0.29
N VAL A 34 -4.79 -16.78 -0.68
CA VAL A 34 -3.39 -16.46 -0.93
C VAL A 34 -3.32 -15.17 -1.74
N ARG A 35 -3.58 -14.06 -1.07
CA ARG A 35 -3.47 -12.75 -1.66
C ARG A 35 -2.57 -11.90 -0.78
N GLU A 36 -1.70 -11.15 -1.41
CA GLU A 36 -0.72 -10.35 -0.71
C GLU A 36 -0.83 -8.88 -1.08
N ILE A 37 -0.66 -8.04 -0.08
CA ILE A 37 -0.45 -6.60 -0.26
C ILE A 37 1.05 -6.38 -0.24
N ASP A 38 1.56 -5.68 -1.26
CA ASP A 38 3.01 -5.51 -1.42
C ASP A 38 3.64 -4.73 -0.29
N VAL A 39 3.12 -3.55 0.00
CA VAL A 39 3.66 -2.71 1.08
C VAL A 39 2.50 -2.11 1.86
N TYR A 40 2.46 -2.38 3.14
CA TYR A 40 1.52 -1.75 4.06
C TYR A 40 2.29 -0.86 5.03
N PHE A 41 1.90 0.40 5.11
CA PHE A 41 2.57 1.36 5.97
C PHE A 41 1.62 1.91 7.03
N ASN A 42 2.09 1.90 8.27
CA ASN A 42 1.36 2.49 9.39
C ASN A 42 2.24 3.58 10.01
N PRO A 43 1.84 4.87 9.92
CA PRO A 43 2.65 5.97 10.46
C PRO A 43 2.56 5.98 11.97
N THR A 44 3.59 5.48 12.63
CA THR A 44 3.65 5.40 14.09
C THR A 44 4.71 6.32 14.69
N ASN A 45 5.56 6.91 13.85
CA ASN A 45 6.64 7.79 14.29
C ASN A 45 6.35 9.23 13.89
N ASP A 46 7.23 10.13 14.31
CA ASP A 46 7.12 11.55 13.98
C ASP A 46 7.11 11.72 12.46
N PRO A 47 6.07 12.38 11.89
CA PRO A 47 6.01 12.61 10.45
C PRO A 47 7.21 13.38 9.89
N ASN A 48 7.88 14.16 10.71
CA ASN A 48 9.05 14.91 10.27
C ASN A 48 10.20 14.02 9.83
N ARG A 49 10.21 12.75 10.25
CA ARG A 49 11.27 11.82 9.88
C ARG A 49 11.27 11.46 8.39
N ILE A 50 10.13 11.66 7.74
CA ILE A 50 10.00 11.37 6.30
C ILE A 50 9.56 12.61 5.51
N SER A 51 9.60 13.80 6.12
CA SER A 51 9.09 15.01 5.47
C SER A 51 9.82 15.38 4.18
N ASP A 52 11.06 14.95 4.03
CA ASP A 52 11.86 15.22 2.83
C ASP A 52 11.51 14.30 1.67
N LEU A 53 10.63 13.34 1.86
CA LEU A 53 10.19 12.46 0.78
C LEU A 53 9.16 13.09 -0.16
N GLY A 54 8.73 14.32 0.12
CA GLY A 54 7.85 15.05 -0.78
C GLY A 54 6.48 14.41 -0.93
N LEU A 55 6.09 14.10 -2.17
CA LEU A 55 4.78 13.52 -2.43
C LEU A 55 4.58 12.19 -1.68
N LEU A 56 5.63 11.38 -1.59
CA LEU A 56 5.54 10.11 -0.89
C LEU A 56 5.21 10.33 0.60
N ALA A 57 5.78 11.37 1.22
CA ALA A 57 5.45 11.70 2.60
C ALA A 57 3.98 12.05 2.76
N ARG A 58 3.40 12.73 1.77
CA ARG A 58 1.99 13.08 1.79
C ARG A 58 1.11 11.84 1.66
N CYS A 59 1.51 10.90 0.81
CA CYS A 59 0.79 9.63 0.67
C CYS A 59 0.87 8.80 1.95
N ALA A 60 1.94 8.95 2.71
CA ALA A 60 2.19 8.18 3.92
C ALA A 60 1.76 8.92 5.20
N ALA A 61 0.95 9.97 5.07
CA ALA A 61 0.48 10.73 6.23
C ALA A 61 -0.53 9.97 7.07
N GLN A 62 -1.14 8.94 6.50
CA GLN A 62 -2.08 8.06 7.20
C GLN A 62 -1.83 6.63 6.73
N PRO A 63 -2.45 5.63 7.37
CA PRO A 63 -2.22 4.24 6.96
C PRO A 63 -2.40 4.09 5.46
N ALA A 64 -1.49 3.39 4.82
CA ALA A 64 -1.42 3.36 3.37
C ALA A 64 -0.99 1.99 2.84
N VAL A 65 -1.56 1.62 1.71
CA VAL A 65 -1.15 0.45 0.94
C VAL A 65 -0.51 0.94 -0.33
N PHE A 66 0.71 0.49 -0.61
CA PHE A 66 1.42 0.82 -1.85
C PHE A 66 1.56 -0.43 -2.69
N GLU A 67 1.10 -0.35 -3.93
CA GLU A 67 1.21 -1.45 -4.89
C GLU A 67 2.00 -0.98 -6.10
N PRO A 68 3.33 -1.18 -6.09
CA PRO A 68 4.18 -0.75 -7.21
C PRO A 68 4.18 -1.77 -8.34
N PHE A 69 3.96 -1.29 -9.55
CA PHE A 69 3.94 -2.13 -10.76
C PHE A 69 5.15 -1.84 -11.62
N ARG A 70 5.70 -2.89 -12.22
CA ARG A 70 6.83 -2.76 -13.13
C ARG A 70 6.40 -2.21 -14.49
N ASN A 71 5.22 -2.64 -14.96
CA ASN A 71 4.66 -2.23 -16.24
C ASN A 71 3.41 -1.41 -16.00
N PRO A 72 2.93 -0.64 -16.99
CA PRO A 72 1.70 0.12 -16.82
C PRO A 72 0.56 -0.77 -16.32
N VAL A 73 -0.10 -0.31 -15.25
CA VAL A 73 -1.13 -1.11 -14.59
C VAL A 73 -2.36 -1.23 -15.49
N SER A 74 -2.94 -2.43 -15.53
CA SER A 74 -4.16 -2.69 -16.27
C SER A 74 -5.39 -2.43 -15.40
N THR A 75 -6.54 -2.30 -16.06
CA THR A 75 -7.82 -2.15 -15.33
C THR A 75 -8.08 -3.34 -14.42
N ALA A 76 -7.77 -4.55 -14.90
CA ALA A 76 -7.95 -5.74 -14.09
C ALA A 76 -7.07 -5.73 -12.85
N GLU A 77 -5.83 -5.25 -12.99
CA GLU A 77 -4.91 -5.14 -11.85
C GLU A 77 -5.37 -4.08 -10.86
N ILE A 78 -5.93 -2.98 -11.34
CA ILE A 78 -6.50 -1.96 -10.45
C ILE A 78 -7.65 -2.56 -9.64
N ARG A 79 -8.54 -3.30 -10.29
CA ARG A 79 -9.66 -3.95 -9.59
C ARG A 79 -9.16 -4.94 -8.55
N SER A 80 -8.12 -5.69 -8.87
CA SER A 80 -7.52 -6.62 -7.93
C SER A 80 -6.97 -5.89 -6.70
N CYS A 81 -6.29 -4.78 -6.91
CA CYS A 81 -5.78 -3.96 -5.80
C CYS A 81 -6.91 -3.42 -4.94
N MET A 82 -7.98 -2.95 -5.56
CA MET A 82 -9.14 -2.45 -4.83
C MET A 82 -9.81 -3.56 -4.01
N SER A 83 -9.92 -4.75 -4.59
CA SER A 83 -10.49 -5.90 -3.89
C SER A 83 -9.67 -6.25 -2.64
N LYS A 84 -8.34 -6.27 -2.79
CA LYS A 84 -7.45 -6.52 -1.65
C LYS A 84 -7.59 -5.44 -0.58
N LEU A 85 -7.72 -4.19 -1.01
CA LEU A 85 -7.89 -3.08 -0.07
C LEU A 85 -9.15 -3.25 0.78
N TYR A 86 -10.27 -3.61 0.15
CA TYR A 86 -11.51 -3.78 0.87
C TYR A 86 -11.48 -4.98 1.81
N ASP A 87 -10.77 -6.04 1.44
CA ASP A 87 -10.55 -7.16 2.34
C ASP A 87 -9.73 -6.74 3.55
N LEU A 88 -8.71 -5.91 3.33
CA LEU A 88 -7.90 -5.38 4.42
C LEU A 88 -8.73 -4.47 5.33
N HIS A 89 -9.59 -3.62 4.76
CA HIS A 89 -10.48 -2.77 5.54
C HIS A 89 -11.36 -3.62 6.45
N ARG A 90 -11.95 -4.67 5.89
CA ARG A 90 -12.82 -5.56 6.65
C ARG A 90 -12.07 -6.25 7.78
N GLU A 91 -10.85 -6.72 7.50
CA GLU A 91 -10.02 -7.35 8.51
C GLU A 91 -9.63 -6.36 9.62
N THR A 92 -9.32 -5.13 9.23
CA THR A 92 -8.95 -4.07 10.18
C THR A 92 -10.11 -3.75 11.12
N VAL A 93 -11.31 -3.64 10.57
CA VAL A 93 -12.51 -3.37 11.37
C VAL A 93 -12.79 -4.55 12.31
N ARG A 94 -12.66 -5.77 11.80
CA ARG A 94 -12.90 -6.97 12.60
C ARG A 94 -11.92 -7.05 13.77
N GLN A 95 -10.65 -6.76 13.53
CA GLN A 95 -9.64 -6.80 14.58
C GLN A 95 -9.89 -5.73 15.63
N ALA A 96 -10.29 -4.53 15.20
CA ALA A 96 -10.63 -3.45 16.13
C ALA A 96 -11.80 -3.84 17.05
N LYS A 97 -12.80 -4.52 16.50
CA LYS A 97 -13.92 -5.02 17.30
C LYS A 97 -13.47 -6.02 18.35
N LYS A 98 -12.57 -6.93 17.99
CA LYS A 98 -12.02 -7.89 18.96
C LYS A 98 -11.28 -7.19 20.08
N ASP A 99 -10.63 -6.09 19.78
CA ASP A 99 -9.87 -5.31 20.76
C ASP A 99 -10.76 -4.33 21.54
N GLY A 100 -12.05 -4.33 21.28
CA GLY A 100 -12.99 -3.45 21.96
C GLY A 100 -12.90 -2.00 21.50
N ARG A 101 -12.38 -1.75 20.30
CA ARG A 101 -12.21 -0.40 19.75
C ARG A 101 -13.15 -0.18 18.57
N LYS A 102 -13.54 1.08 18.42
CA LYS A 102 -14.14 1.55 17.18
C LYS A 102 -13.05 2.14 16.33
N ILE A 103 -13.08 1.81 15.05
CA ILE A 103 -12.13 2.36 14.10
C ILE A 103 -12.82 3.47 13.30
N THR A 104 -12.10 4.56 13.08
CA THR A 104 -12.61 5.66 12.26
C THR A 104 -12.15 5.49 10.82
N ASP A 105 -12.81 6.18 9.89
CA ASP A 105 -12.42 6.12 8.48
C ASP A 105 -10.97 6.55 8.27
N ALA A 106 -10.48 7.49 9.08
CA ALA A 106 -9.11 7.98 8.96
C ALA A 106 -8.08 6.90 9.32
N GLU A 107 -8.47 5.86 10.03
CA GLU A 107 -7.59 4.75 10.40
C GLU A 107 -7.57 3.65 9.35
N LEU A 108 -8.48 3.67 8.39
CA LEU A 108 -8.50 2.70 7.31
C LEU A 108 -7.46 3.07 6.25
N PRO A 109 -6.67 2.11 5.79
CA PRO A 109 -5.59 2.42 4.84
C PRO A 109 -6.12 2.89 3.49
N ILE A 110 -5.36 3.79 2.88
CA ILE A 110 -5.62 4.30 1.54
C ILE A 110 -4.72 3.56 0.56
N LEU A 111 -5.26 3.24 -0.61
CA LEU A 111 -4.52 2.56 -1.65
C LEU A 111 -3.80 3.57 -2.56
N TRP A 112 -2.51 3.34 -2.77
CA TRP A 112 -1.70 4.09 -3.71
C TRP A 112 -1.11 3.11 -4.72
N ILE A 113 -1.51 3.25 -5.97
CA ILE A 113 -0.97 2.43 -7.06
C ILE A 113 0.13 3.22 -7.73
N LEU A 114 1.33 2.65 -7.74
CA LEU A 114 2.50 3.26 -8.36
C LEU A 114 2.74 2.54 -9.67
N THR A 115 2.56 3.25 -10.77
CA THR A 115 2.61 2.65 -12.10
C THR A 115 3.40 3.52 -13.05
N PRO A 116 4.20 2.91 -13.94
CA PRO A 116 4.82 3.68 -15.01
C PRO A 116 3.75 4.31 -15.88
N THR A 117 4.06 5.49 -16.41
CA THR A 117 3.16 6.18 -17.31
C THR A 117 3.24 5.53 -18.69
N LEU A 118 2.10 5.30 -19.31
CA LEU A 118 2.10 4.94 -20.72
C LEU A 118 2.61 6.12 -21.54
N ALA A 119 3.41 5.82 -22.56
CA ALA A 119 3.76 6.85 -23.51
C ALA A 119 2.48 7.42 -24.08
N ALA A 120 2.38 8.76 -24.11
CA ALA A 120 1.18 9.40 -24.64
C ALA A 120 0.94 8.89 -26.05
N PRO A 121 -0.29 8.47 -26.37
CA PRO A 121 -0.55 8.04 -27.73
C PRO A 121 -0.32 9.22 -28.68
N THR A 122 0.35 8.92 -29.75
CA THR A 122 0.56 9.91 -30.80
C THR A 122 -0.76 10.02 -31.55
N LEU A 123 -1.36 11.16 -31.46
CA LEU A 123 -2.59 11.41 -32.19
C LEU A 123 -2.30 11.96 -33.56
#